data_1fd9d8f43a53510fd04df3ba6503466a
#
_entry.id   1fd9d8f43a53510fd04df3ba6503466a
#
_cell.length_a   1.000
_cell.length_b   1.000
_cell.length_c   1.000
_cell.angle_alpha   90.00
_cell.angle_beta   90.00
_cell.angle_gamma   90.00
#
_symmetry.space_group_name_H-M   'P 1'
#
loop_
_entity.id
_entity.type
_entity.pdbx_description
1 polymer ?
#
loop_
_entity_poly.entity_id
_entity_poly.type
_entity_poly.pdbx_seq_one_letter_code
_entity_poly.pdbx_strand_id
1 'polypeptide(L)'
;PGGLYAAWICALRGHQVTLLEKHPELGGNFRIAAYPTGKGQITEVIRSFIVKCEKAGVDLRCNVEADEALLTSLHPDAIILATGSNPLILPIPGLDTCGYITAQDMLEGKAPMGQKVLVVGGGMVGCEAAEYLAERGHEAAVIEMKDVIAADVTPENRRYMFANFEEHHVLLRPSAKVSQFYPDGVDYTLADGTAGSLRGYDNVVLAMGSRSNAVLKETAEKVAPQIFVIGEAAKAPGNAVLATHDALEAALQI
;
A
#
# COMPACT_ATOMS: atom_id res chain seq x y z
N PRO A 1 -7.38 2.21 -7.30
CA PRO A 1 -8.76 2.73 -7.42
C PRO A 1 -8.80 4.04 -8.22
N GLY A 2 -7.90 5.00 -7.95
CA GLY A 2 -7.92 6.30 -8.61
C GLY A 2 -7.86 6.22 -10.13
N GLY A 3 -6.93 5.45 -10.69
CA GLY A 3 -6.79 5.30 -12.14
C GLY A 3 -8.02 4.71 -12.81
N LEU A 4 -8.61 3.65 -12.22
CA LEU A 4 -9.85 3.05 -12.74
C LEU A 4 -11.02 4.04 -12.68
N TYR A 5 -11.14 4.79 -11.57
CA TYR A 5 -12.20 5.76 -11.43
C TYR A 5 -12.04 6.93 -12.42
N ALA A 6 -10.82 7.47 -12.57
CA ALA A 6 -10.51 8.50 -13.54
C ALA A 6 -10.82 8.06 -14.97
N ALA A 7 -10.36 6.84 -15.35
CA ALA A 7 -10.60 6.28 -16.67
C ALA A 7 -12.09 6.16 -16.99
N TRP A 8 -12.86 5.65 -16.02
CA TRP A 8 -14.32 5.56 -16.17
C TRP A 8 -14.97 6.93 -16.37
N ILE A 9 -14.64 7.94 -15.53
CA ILE A 9 -15.25 9.28 -15.63
C ILE A 9 -14.84 9.97 -16.93
N CYS A 10 -13.56 9.91 -17.34
CA CYS A 10 -13.13 10.47 -18.62
C CYS A 10 -13.87 9.84 -19.81
N ALA A 11 -14.03 8.50 -19.82
CA ALA A 11 -14.78 7.82 -20.87
C ALA A 11 -16.27 8.22 -20.92
N LEU A 12 -16.93 8.40 -19.75
CA LEU A 12 -18.30 8.92 -19.68
C LEU A 12 -18.44 10.35 -20.23
N ARG A 13 -17.37 11.14 -20.16
CA ARG A 13 -17.32 12.49 -20.73
C ARG A 13 -17.02 12.51 -22.25
N GLY A 14 -16.80 11.35 -22.84
CA GLY A 14 -16.60 11.21 -24.28
C GLY A 14 -15.12 11.16 -24.72
N HIS A 15 -14.17 11.08 -23.80
CA HIS A 15 -12.75 10.93 -24.11
C HIS A 15 -12.44 9.49 -24.56
N GLN A 16 -11.49 9.32 -25.46
CA GLN A 16 -10.87 8.04 -25.72
C GLN A 16 -9.83 7.76 -24.64
N VAL A 17 -10.01 6.68 -23.88
CA VAL A 17 -9.19 6.41 -22.69
C VAL A 17 -8.47 5.07 -22.84
N THR A 18 -7.14 5.08 -22.69
CA THR A 18 -6.31 3.89 -22.51
C THR A 18 -5.77 3.87 -21.07
N LEU A 19 -6.02 2.79 -20.34
CA LEU A 19 -5.47 2.56 -19.01
C LEU A 19 -4.37 1.51 -19.11
N LEU A 20 -3.17 1.89 -18.67
CA LEU A 20 -1.99 1.02 -18.61
C LEU A 20 -1.74 0.55 -17.18
N GLU A 21 -1.57 -0.75 -16.98
CA GLU A 21 -1.21 -1.36 -15.68
C GLU A 21 -0.05 -2.35 -15.92
N LYS A 22 1.05 -2.18 -15.17
CA LYS A 22 2.22 -3.06 -15.30
C LYS A 22 2.01 -4.46 -14.72
N HIS A 23 1.09 -4.59 -13.78
CA HIS A 23 0.75 -5.88 -13.17
C HIS A 23 -0.31 -6.62 -14.01
N PRO A 24 -0.47 -7.94 -13.81
CA PRO A 24 -1.49 -8.72 -14.51
C PRO A 24 -2.93 -8.37 -14.08
N GLU A 25 -3.09 -7.74 -12.90
CA GLU A 25 -4.37 -7.44 -12.29
C GLU A 25 -4.50 -5.95 -11.95
N LEU A 26 -5.69 -5.41 -12.22
CA LEU A 26 -6.07 -4.03 -11.89
C LEU A 26 -6.39 -3.87 -10.39
N GLY A 27 -6.21 -2.67 -9.86
CA GLY A 27 -6.59 -2.32 -8.47
C GLY A 27 -5.43 -1.90 -7.58
N GLY A 28 -4.18 -2.24 -7.94
CA GLY A 28 -2.96 -1.83 -7.23
C GLY A 28 -3.01 -2.16 -5.73
N ASN A 29 -2.50 -1.27 -4.87
CA ASN A 29 -2.46 -1.47 -3.42
C ASN A 29 -3.86 -1.69 -2.79
N PHE A 30 -4.94 -1.20 -3.42
CA PHE A 30 -6.29 -1.42 -2.93
C PHE A 30 -6.73 -2.88 -3.06
N ARG A 31 -6.20 -3.63 -4.05
CA ARG A 31 -6.38 -5.07 -4.17
C ARG A 31 -5.73 -5.81 -2.98
N ILE A 32 -4.52 -5.39 -2.60
CA ILE A 32 -3.79 -5.97 -1.46
C ILE A 32 -4.54 -5.71 -0.14
N ALA A 33 -5.18 -4.55 -0.01
CA ALA A 33 -6.01 -4.21 1.15
C ALA A 33 -7.25 -5.11 1.33
N ALA A 34 -7.57 -5.97 0.36
CA ALA A 34 -8.64 -6.97 0.48
C ALA A 34 -8.21 -8.27 1.21
N TYR A 35 -6.90 -8.54 1.34
CA TYR A 35 -6.40 -9.78 1.95
C TYR A 35 -6.61 -9.89 3.46
N PRO A 36 -6.46 -8.81 4.28
CA PRO A 36 -6.79 -8.88 5.69
C PRO A 36 -8.23 -9.32 5.93
N THR A 37 -8.45 -10.01 7.04
CA THR A 37 -9.75 -10.59 7.39
C THR A 37 -10.87 -9.55 7.43
N GLY A 38 -12.04 -9.92 6.94
CA GLY A 38 -13.22 -9.05 6.87
C GLY A 38 -13.22 -8.01 5.75
N LYS A 39 -12.17 -7.92 4.93
CA LYS A 39 -12.03 -6.89 3.88
C LYS A 39 -12.28 -7.39 2.45
N GLY A 40 -12.69 -8.63 2.25
CA GLY A 40 -12.92 -9.22 0.93
C GLY A 40 -13.88 -8.42 0.03
N GLN A 41 -14.77 -7.63 0.60
CA GLN A 41 -15.69 -6.74 -0.15
C GLN A 41 -14.95 -5.68 -1.01
N ILE A 42 -13.72 -5.34 -0.69
CA ILE A 42 -12.87 -4.44 -1.50
C ILE A 42 -12.73 -4.97 -2.92
N THR A 43 -12.65 -6.28 -3.09
CA THR A 43 -12.57 -6.94 -4.40
C THR A 43 -13.78 -6.60 -5.29
N GLU A 44 -14.97 -6.54 -4.71
CA GLU A 44 -16.19 -6.18 -5.44
C GLU A 44 -16.20 -4.71 -5.89
N VAL A 45 -15.61 -3.81 -5.10
CA VAL A 45 -15.44 -2.40 -5.50
C VAL A 45 -14.52 -2.29 -6.72
N ILE A 46 -13.39 -2.99 -6.70
CA ILE A 46 -12.46 -3.03 -7.84
C ILE A 46 -13.14 -3.60 -9.07
N ARG A 47 -13.82 -4.73 -8.92
CA ARG A 47 -14.60 -5.38 -10.00
C ARG A 47 -15.63 -4.43 -10.58
N SER A 48 -16.36 -3.70 -9.72
CA SER A 48 -17.34 -2.71 -10.17
C SER A 48 -16.71 -1.62 -11.04
N PHE A 49 -15.52 -1.11 -10.67
CA PHE A 49 -14.83 -0.12 -11.49
C PHE A 49 -14.34 -0.68 -12.81
N ILE A 50 -13.82 -1.91 -12.83
CA ILE A 50 -13.39 -2.59 -14.06
C ILE A 50 -14.58 -2.71 -15.02
N VAL A 51 -15.70 -3.26 -14.56
CA VAL A 51 -16.92 -3.40 -15.38
C VAL A 51 -17.44 -2.05 -15.89
N LYS A 52 -17.34 -1.00 -15.10
CA LYS A 52 -17.73 0.37 -15.52
C LYS A 52 -16.80 0.88 -16.62
N CYS A 53 -15.50 0.66 -16.50
CA CYS A 53 -14.52 1.01 -17.53
C CYS A 53 -14.80 0.26 -18.85
N GLU A 54 -14.99 -1.07 -18.79
CA GLU A 54 -15.32 -1.90 -19.95
C GLU A 54 -16.59 -1.43 -20.66
N LYS A 55 -17.67 -1.18 -19.90
CA LYS A 55 -18.93 -0.68 -20.47
C LYS A 55 -18.83 0.72 -21.06
N ALA A 56 -17.92 1.55 -20.55
CA ALA A 56 -17.64 2.87 -21.10
C ALA A 56 -16.66 2.87 -22.27
N GLY A 57 -16.13 1.70 -22.68
CA GLY A 57 -15.22 1.56 -23.82
C GLY A 57 -13.77 1.94 -23.51
N VAL A 58 -13.35 1.91 -22.25
CA VAL A 58 -11.94 2.12 -21.88
C VAL A 58 -11.08 0.96 -22.38
N ASP A 59 -9.97 1.27 -23.04
CA ASP A 59 -8.96 0.29 -23.43
C ASP A 59 -8.07 -0.07 -22.22
N LEU A 60 -8.36 -1.23 -21.61
CA LEU A 60 -7.66 -1.73 -20.42
C LEU A 60 -6.50 -2.64 -20.83
N ARG A 61 -5.27 -2.24 -20.53
CA ARG A 61 -4.04 -2.98 -20.87
C ARG A 61 -3.26 -3.34 -19.61
N CYS A 62 -3.37 -4.59 -19.18
CA CYS A 62 -2.55 -5.17 -18.10
C CYS A 62 -1.24 -5.74 -18.66
N ASN A 63 -0.25 -5.99 -17.76
CA ASN A 63 1.11 -6.42 -18.11
C ASN A 63 1.83 -5.44 -19.06
N VAL A 64 1.50 -4.17 -18.98
CA VAL A 64 2.08 -3.10 -19.80
C VAL A 64 2.67 -2.03 -18.88
N GLU A 65 3.99 -1.98 -18.79
CA GLU A 65 4.68 -0.91 -18.12
C GLU A 65 4.81 0.31 -19.01
N ALA A 66 4.35 1.47 -18.53
CA ALA A 66 4.42 2.71 -19.28
C ALA A 66 5.85 3.24 -19.30
N ASP A 67 6.35 3.54 -20.48
CA ASP A 67 7.61 4.24 -20.73
C ASP A 67 7.43 5.40 -21.70
N GLU A 68 8.48 6.17 -21.95
CA GLU A 68 8.44 7.34 -22.84
C GLU A 68 8.06 6.96 -24.28
N ALA A 69 8.55 5.83 -24.78
CA ALA A 69 8.29 5.39 -26.15
C ALA A 69 6.80 5.02 -26.35
N LEU A 70 6.25 4.25 -25.41
CA LEU A 70 4.84 3.87 -25.43
C LEU A 70 3.93 5.10 -25.28
N LEU A 71 4.20 5.96 -24.29
CA LEU A 71 3.41 7.18 -24.07
C LEU A 71 3.44 8.08 -25.29
N THR A 72 4.60 8.27 -25.92
CA THR A 72 4.75 9.06 -27.13
C THR A 72 3.94 8.45 -28.31
N SER A 73 3.96 7.11 -28.46
CA SER A 73 3.23 6.43 -29.52
C SER A 73 1.70 6.54 -29.43
N LEU A 74 1.19 6.78 -28.23
CA LEU A 74 -0.25 6.95 -27.96
C LEU A 74 -0.73 8.38 -28.27
N HIS A 75 0.17 9.35 -28.41
CA HIS A 75 -0.16 10.76 -28.67
C HIS A 75 -1.26 11.33 -27.75
N PRO A 76 -1.13 11.21 -26.41
CA PRO A 76 -2.19 11.64 -25.51
C PRO A 76 -2.29 13.17 -25.40
N ASP A 77 -3.53 13.69 -25.35
CA ASP A 77 -3.80 15.10 -25.01
C ASP A 77 -3.63 15.35 -23.50
N ALA A 78 -3.88 14.34 -22.67
CA ALA A 78 -3.71 14.39 -21.22
C ALA A 78 -3.24 13.05 -20.66
N ILE A 79 -2.42 13.10 -19.60
CA ILE A 79 -1.99 11.91 -18.85
C ILE A 79 -2.39 12.08 -17.38
N ILE A 80 -3.07 11.06 -16.84
CA ILE A 80 -3.37 10.95 -15.41
C ILE A 80 -2.46 9.90 -14.80
N LEU A 81 -1.53 10.30 -13.95
CA LEU A 81 -0.63 9.42 -13.21
C LEU A 81 -1.29 8.97 -11.91
N ALA A 82 -1.73 7.71 -11.88
CA ALA A 82 -2.36 7.05 -10.74
C ALA A 82 -1.50 5.88 -10.25
N THR A 83 -0.19 6.03 -10.30
CA THR A 83 0.83 5.00 -10.05
C THR A 83 0.98 4.61 -8.56
N GLY A 84 0.19 5.24 -7.67
CA GLY A 84 0.10 4.87 -6.26
C GLY A 84 1.36 5.15 -5.47
N SER A 85 1.70 4.24 -4.57
CA SER A 85 2.85 4.37 -3.67
C SER A 85 3.62 3.06 -3.55
N ASN A 86 4.87 3.18 -3.11
CA ASN A 86 5.72 2.05 -2.75
C ASN A 86 5.92 2.01 -1.22
N PRO A 87 6.21 0.85 -0.62
CA PRO A 87 6.62 0.74 0.77
C PRO A 87 7.79 1.68 1.09
N LEU A 88 7.71 2.35 2.23
CA LEU A 88 8.81 3.18 2.71
C LEU A 88 9.87 2.29 3.36
N ILE A 89 11.07 2.29 2.79
CA ILE A 89 12.22 1.60 3.31
C ILE A 89 13.19 2.65 3.86
N LEU A 90 13.34 2.68 5.19
CA LEU A 90 14.22 3.62 5.87
C LEU A 90 15.64 3.05 5.97
N PRO A 91 16.70 3.86 5.86
CA PRO A 91 18.08 3.40 5.95
C PRO A 91 18.47 3.17 7.43
N ILE A 92 17.91 2.13 8.04
CA ILE A 92 18.23 1.73 9.42
C ILE A 92 19.33 0.66 9.35
N PRO A 93 20.38 0.74 10.19
CA PRO A 93 21.47 -0.23 10.21
C PRO A 93 20.98 -1.69 10.22
N GLY A 94 21.60 -2.54 9.40
CA GLY A 94 21.30 -3.97 9.30
C GLY A 94 20.06 -4.34 8.48
N LEU A 95 19.27 -3.36 8.01
CA LEU A 95 18.05 -3.64 7.25
C LEU A 95 18.34 -4.33 5.91
N ASP A 96 19.39 -3.93 5.23
CA ASP A 96 19.86 -4.49 3.95
C ASP A 96 20.30 -5.97 4.04
N THR A 97 20.62 -6.44 5.23
CA THR A 97 21.12 -7.79 5.48
C THR A 97 20.17 -8.68 6.30
N CYS A 98 19.10 -8.12 6.87
CA CYS A 98 18.20 -8.87 7.75
C CYS A 98 17.22 -9.80 6.99
N GLY A 99 17.07 -9.65 5.67
CA GLY A 99 16.14 -10.47 4.89
C GLY A 99 14.67 -10.12 5.14
N TYR A 100 14.36 -8.84 5.30
CA TYR A 100 12.99 -8.37 5.54
C TYR A 100 12.03 -8.66 4.37
N ILE A 101 10.75 -8.67 4.69
CA ILE A 101 9.64 -8.76 3.75
C ILE A 101 8.76 -7.53 3.95
N THR A 102 8.20 -6.94 2.88
CA THR A 102 7.20 -5.87 3.07
C THR A 102 5.85 -6.46 3.46
N ALA A 103 5.03 -5.70 4.19
CA ALA A 103 3.67 -6.13 4.53
C ALA A 103 2.83 -6.45 3.27
N GLN A 104 3.07 -5.72 2.18
CA GLN A 104 2.42 -5.98 0.89
C GLN A 104 2.85 -7.32 0.30
N ASP A 105 4.15 -7.62 0.24
CA ASP A 105 4.65 -8.90 -0.30
C ASP A 105 4.24 -10.09 0.57
N MET A 106 4.17 -9.90 1.89
CA MET A 106 3.67 -10.89 2.84
C MET A 106 2.19 -11.21 2.57
N LEU A 107 1.34 -10.18 2.47
CA LEU A 107 -0.09 -10.33 2.18
C LEU A 107 -0.34 -10.97 0.81
N GLU A 108 0.50 -10.72 -0.18
CA GLU A 108 0.44 -11.35 -1.51
C GLU A 108 1.01 -12.79 -1.53
N GLY A 109 1.54 -13.28 -0.41
CA GLY A 109 2.11 -14.64 -0.33
C GLY A 109 3.42 -14.83 -1.11
N LYS A 110 4.15 -13.75 -1.38
CA LYS A 110 5.41 -13.80 -2.16
C LYS A 110 6.58 -14.44 -1.40
N ALA A 111 6.45 -14.61 -0.09
CA ALA A 111 7.44 -15.28 0.73
C ALA A 111 6.79 -16.18 1.79
N PRO A 112 7.39 -17.33 2.11
CA PRO A 112 6.91 -18.17 3.20
C PRO A 112 7.13 -17.47 4.55
N MET A 113 6.15 -17.59 5.45
CA MET A 113 6.25 -17.12 6.83
C MET A 113 6.59 -18.28 7.76
N GLY A 114 7.56 -18.05 8.66
CA GLY A 114 7.85 -18.95 9.77
C GLY A 114 6.83 -18.79 10.90
N GLN A 115 7.06 -19.47 12.03
CA GLN A 115 6.12 -19.47 13.14
C GLN A 115 6.06 -18.12 13.87
N LYS A 116 7.23 -17.44 14.03
CA LYS A 116 7.34 -16.18 14.77
C LYS A 116 7.63 -15.01 13.83
N VAL A 117 6.77 -14.03 13.79
CA VAL A 117 6.88 -12.90 12.85
C VAL A 117 6.86 -11.57 13.61
N LEU A 118 7.89 -10.76 13.37
CA LEU A 118 7.97 -9.39 13.90
C LEU A 118 7.54 -8.39 12.83
N VAL A 119 6.48 -7.64 13.11
CA VAL A 119 6.01 -6.54 12.26
C VAL A 119 6.57 -5.22 12.79
N VAL A 120 7.30 -4.50 11.94
CA VAL A 120 7.89 -3.19 12.27
C VAL A 120 7.06 -2.08 11.63
N GLY A 121 6.40 -1.31 12.49
CA GLY A 121 5.40 -0.29 12.17
C GLY A 121 4.00 -0.73 12.61
N GLY A 122 3.43 0.02 13.55
CA GLY A 122 2.13 -0.25 14.19
C GLY A 122 1.01 0.68 13.72
N GLY A 123 1.08 1.20 12.49
CA GLY A 123 -0.05 1.84 11.83
C GLY A 123 -1.07 0.80 11.31
N MET A 124 -2.11 1.26 10.64
CA MET A 124 -3.20 0.40 10.12
C MET A 124 -2.66 -0.81 9.35
N VAL A 125 -1.76 -0.61 8.39
CA VAL A 125 -1.23 -1.69 7.54
C VAL A 125 -0.45 -2.73 8.36
N GLY A 126 0.38 -2.29 9.31
CA GLY A 126 1.15 -3.21 10.16
C GLY A 126 0.27 -3.98 11.14
N CYS A 127 -0.74 -3.33 11.70
CA CYS A 127 -1.71 -3.99 12.57
C CYS A 127 -2.56 -5.01 11.81
N GLU A 128 -3.02 -4.68 10.60
CA GLU A 128 -3.75 -5.62 9.73
C GLU A 128 -2.87 -6.80 9.29
N ALA A 129 -1.59 -6.55 9.03
CA ALA A 129 -0.63 -7.62 8.73
C ALA A 129 -0.43 -8.55 9.93
N ALA A 130 -0.32 -8.00 11.15
CA ALA A 130 -0.19 -8.79 12.38
C ALA A 130 -1.46 -9.60 12.68
N GLU A 131 -2.65 -9.01 12.50
CA GLU A 131 -3.93 -9.69 12.63
C GLU A 131 -4.05 -10.85 11.65
N TYR A 132 -3.75 -10.59 10.37
CA TYR A 132 -3.76 -11.60 9.32
C TYR A 132 -2.85 -12.80 9.63
N LEU A 133 -1.67 -12.55 10.18
CA LEU A 133 -0.71 -13.58 10.59
C LEU A 133 -1.23 -14.36 11.82
N ALA A 134 -1.68 -13.65 12.85
CA ALA A 134 -2.13 -14.24 14.10
C ALA A 134 -3.34 -15.17 13.91
N GLU A 135 -4.33 -14.78 13.11
CA GLU A 135 -5.47 -15.60 12.74
C GLU A 135 -5.11 -16.88 11.96
N ARG A 136 -3.91 -16.91 11.36
CA ARG A 136 -3.37 -18.08 10.64
C ARG A 136 -2.45 -18.94 11.51
N GLY A 137 -2.36 -18.62 12.80
CA GLY A 137 -1.61 -19.40 13.79
C GLY A 137 -0.14 -19.02 13.91
N HIS A 138 0.28 -17.88 13.36
CA HIS A 138 1.64 -17.34 13.60
C HIS A 138 1.68 -16.59 14.93
N GLU A 139 2.82 -16.66 15.62
CA GLU A 139 3.13 -15.82 16.78
C GLU A 139 3.57 -14.43 16.29
N ALA A 140 2.65 -13.47 16.27
CA ALA A 140 2.91 -12.13 15.76
C ALA A 140 3.32 -11.16 16.88
N ALA A 141 4.24 -10.26 16.56
CA ALA A 141 4.60 -9.12 17.39
C ALA A 141 4.60 -7.84 16.55
N VAL A 142 4.17 -6.71 17.15
CA VAL A 142 4.19 -5.39 16.53
C VAL A 142 5.06 -4.45 17.35
N ILE A 143 6.04 -3.83 16.70
CA ILE A 143 6.85 -2.75 17.28
C ILE A 143 6.53 -1.41 16.60
N GLU A 144 6.27 -0.37 17.39
CA GLU A 144 5.89 0.95 16.90
C GLU A 144 6.66 2.05 17.65
N MET A 145 7.19 3.04 16.92
CA MET A 145 7.92 4.15 17.49
C MET A 145 7.02 5.18 18.20
N LYS A 146 5.76 5.28 17.78
CA LYS A 146 4.77 6.15 18.44
C LYS A 146 4.23 5.49 19.70
N ASP A 147 3.67 6.30 20.57
CA ASP A 147 3.03 5.86 21.82
C ASP A 147 1.69 5.13 21.59
N VAL A 148 1.07 5.33 20.43
CA VAL A 148 -0.24 4.75 20.09
C VAL A 148 -0.13 3.85 18.88
N ILE A 149 -0.42 2.55 19.06
CA ILE A 149 -0.57 1.57 17.99
C ILE A 149 -1.95 1.76 17.35
N ALA A 150 -2.03 1.57 16.02
CA ALA A 150 -3.24 1.75 15.21
C ALA A 150 -3.88 3.15 15.38
N ALA A 151 -3.04 4.21 15.47
CA ALA A 151 -3.51 5.58 15.67
C ALA A 151 -4.33 6.12 14.49
N ASP A 152 -4.15 5.55 13.32
CA ASP A 152 -4.81 5.88 12.05
C ASP A 152 -6.05 4.99 11.75
N VAL A 153 -6.40 4.09 12.67
CA VAL A 153 -7.61 3.25 12.60
C VAL A 153 -8.74 3.92 13.37
N THR A 154 -9.97 3.86 12.83
CA THR A 154 -11.15 4.41 13.51
C THR A 154 -11.36 3.75 14.88
N PRO A 155 -11.92 4.46 15.88
CA PRO A 155 -12.08 3.92 17.24
C PRO A 155 -12.84 2.59 17.27
N GLU A 156 -13.87 2.43 16.42
CA GLU A 156 -14.68 1.22 16.34
C GLU A 156 -13.86 0.03 15.84
N ASN A 157 -13.19 0.20 14.70
CA ASN A 157 -12.36 -0.86 14.10
C ASN A 157 -11.16 -1.18 14.99
N ARG A 158 -10.56 -0.17 15.62
CA ARG A 158 -9.45 -0.36 16.56
C ARG A 158 -9.85 -1.22 17.74
N ARG A 159 -11.07 -1.05 18.28
CA ARG A 159 -11.56 -1.88 19.38
C ARG A 159 -11.63 -3.36 18.99
N TYR A 160 -12.13 -3.70 17.79
CA TYR A 160 -12.17 -5.07 17.30
C TYR A 160 -10.76 -5.63 17.07
N MET A 161 -9.89 -4.87 16.45
CA MET A 161 -8.50 -5.25 16.21
C MET A 161 -7.76 -5.56 17.50
N PHE A 162 -7.93 -4.76 18.56
CA PHE A 162 -7.28 -5.02 19.85
C PHE A 162 -7.87 -6.22 20.58
N ALA A 163 -9.18 -6.46 20.48
CA ALA A 163 -9.78 -7.69 21.01
C ALA A 163 -9.22 -8.94 20.29
N ASN A 164 -9.02 -8.88 18.99
CA ASN A 164 -8.39 -9.94 18.21
C ASN A 164 -6.90 -10.13 18.61
N PHE A 165 -6.16 -9.04 18.82
CA PHE A 165 -4.78 -9.13 19.32
C PHE A 165 -4.68 -9.79 20.71
N GLU A 166 -5.63 -9.51 21.60
CA GLU A 166 -5.71 -10.16 22.91
C GLU A 166 -6.02 -11.67 22.78
N GLU A 167 -6.99 -12.03 21.95
CA GLU A 167 -7.38 -13.42 21.71
C GLU A 167 -6.21 -14.24 21.14
N HIS A 168 -5.46 -13.68 20.20
CA HIS A 168 -4.33 -14.36 19.54
C HIS A 168 -2.97 -14.09 20.19
N HIS A 169 -2.93 -13.42 21.34
CA HIS A 169 -1.72 -13.12 22.11
C HIS A 169 -0.65 -12.35 21.31
N VAL A 170 -1.07 -11.41 20.45
CA VAL A 170 -0.14 -10.57 19.69
C VAL A 170 0.65 -9.67 20.64
N LEU A 171 1.97 -9.73 20.60
CA LEU A 171 2.83 -8.87 21.39
C LEU A 171 2.85 -7.45 20.81
N LEU A 172 2.46 -6.46 21.61
CA LEU A 172 2.49 -5.04 21.21
C LEU A 172 3.60 -4.31 21.96
N ARG A 173 4.47 -3.61 21.22
CA ARG A 173 5.57 -2.80 21.75
C ARG A 173 5.49 -1.36 21.21
N PRO A 174 4.65 -0.49 21.78
CA PRO A 174 4.62 0.95 21.47
C PRO A 174 5.82 1.70 22.07
N SER A 175 5.99 2.96 21.67
CA SER A 175 7.05 3.89 22.11
C SER A 175 8.47 3.34 21.92
N ALA A 176 8.67 2.44 20.96
CA ALA A 176 9.90 1.72 20.73
C ALA A 176 10.42 1.97 19.31
N LYS A 177 11.44 2.82 19.20
CA LYS A 177 12.07 3.16 17.92
C LYS A 177 13.15 2.16 17.59
N VAL A 178 12.99 1.41 16.50
CA VAL A 178 14.01 0.48 16.00
C VAL A 178 15.27 1.24 15.63
N SER A 179 16.40 0.77 16.13
CA SER A 179 17.74 1.34 15.91
C SER A 179 18.67 0.45 15.10
N GLN A 180 18.44 -0.86 15.12
CA GLN A 180 19.26 -1.86 14.41
C GLN A 180 18.40 -3.05 14.02
N PHE A 181 18.59 -3.56 12.80
CA PHE A 181 18.00 -4.82 12.33
C PHE A 181 18.99 -5.97 12.39
N TYR A 182 18.47 -7.19 12.56
CA TYR A 182 19.17 -8.47 12.51
C TYR A 182 18.29 -9.50 11.80
N PRO A 183 18.84 -10.62 11.31
CA PRO A 183 18.05 -11.66 10.65
C PRO A 183 16.90 -12.22 11.51
N ASP A 184 17.03 -12.17 12.85
CA ASP A 184 16.08 -12.73 13.80
C ASP A 184 15.34 -11.68 14.63
N GLY A 185 15.43 -10.39 14.27
CA GLY A 185 14.73 -9.32 15.01
C GLY A 185 15.40 -7.96 15.00
N VAL A 186 15.21 -7.19 16.07
CA VAL A 186 15.63 -5.78 16.13
C VAL A 186 16.16 -5.40 17.50
N ASP A 187 17.05 -4.38 17.55
CA ASP A 187 17.25 -3.54 18.72
C ASP A 187 16.42 -2.27 18.60
N TYR A 188 15.97 -1.77 19.72
CA TYR A 188 15.16 -0.55 19.80
C TYR A 188 15.54 0.31 20.99
N THR A 189 15.11 1.57 20.96
CA THR A 189 15.23 2.51 22.07
C THR A 189 13.84 3.02 22.42
N LEU A 190 13.48 2.99 23.71
CA LEU A 190 12.26 3.58 24.24
C LEU A 190 12.37 5.11 24.33
N ALA A 191 11.24 5.79 24.53
CA ALA A 191 11.19 7.26 24.62
C ALA A 191 12.03 7.83 25.80
N ASP A 192 12.24 7.05 26.85
CA ASP A 192 13.08 7.41 28.01
C ASP A 192 14.58 7.14 27.80
N GLY A 193 14.97 6.66 26.62
CA GLY A 193 16.34 6.29 26.27
C GLY A 193 16.74 4.87 26.65
N THR A 194 15.85 4.08 27.26
CA THR A 194 16.13 2.68 27.59
C THR A 194 16.27 1.85 26.31
N ALA A 195 17.37 1.12 26.20
CA ALA A 195 17.59 0.18 25.10
C ALA A 195 16.91 -1.17 25.39
N GLY A 196 16.41 -1.80 24.33
CA GLY A 196 15.82 -3.14 24.39
C GLY A 196 16.04 -3.90 23.08
N SER A 197 15.67 -5.18 23.07
CA SER A 197 15.73 -6.01 21.88
C SER A 197 14.53 -6.94 21.77
N LEU A 198 14.15 -7.27 20.56
CA LEU A 198 13.22 -8.35 20.20
C LEU A 198 13.96 -9.30 19.27
N ARG A 199 14.12 -10.56 19.69
CA ARG A 199 14.92 -11.59 19.00
C ARG A 199 14.17 -12.91 18.91
N GLY A 200 14.67 -13.79 18.04
CA GLY A 200 14.15 -15.14 17.87
C GLY A 200 12.90 -15.19 16.99
N TYR A 201 12.75 -14.22 16.07
CA TYR A 201 11.73 -14.23 15.04
C TYR A 201 12.27 -14.88 13.75
N ASP A 202 11.40 -15.61 13.07
CA ASP A 202 11.73 -16.26 11.80
C ASP A 202 11.69 -15.26 10.62
N ASN A 203 10.83 -14.24 10.73
CA ASN A 203 10.70 -13.19 9.71
C ASN A 203 10.53 -11.81 10.35
N VAL A 204 11.04 -10.80 9.65
CA VAL A 204 10.80 -9.39 9.92
C VAL A 204 9.96 -8.79 8.79
N VAL A 205 8.79 -8.29 9.11
CA VAL A 205 7.86 -7.67 8.15
C VAL A 205 7.87 -6.15 8.34
N LEU A 206 8.10 -5.40 7.25
CA LEU A 206 8.12 -3.95 7.27
C LEU A 206 6.77 -3.35 6.91
N ALA A 207 6.26 -2.49 7.79
CA ALA A 207 5.04 -1.69 7.62
C ALA A 207 5.27 -0.23 8.04
N MET A 208 6.42 0.34 7.66
CA MET A 208 6.88 1.66 8.13
C MET A 208 6.25 2.84 7.36
N GLY A 209 5.17 2.59 6.61
CA GLY A 209 4.48 3.57 5.79
C GLY A 209 4.75 3.42 4.30
N SER A 210 4.38 4.45 3.53
CA SER A 210 4.49 4.47 2.07
C SER A 210 5.08 5.78 1.57
N ARG A 211 5.68 5.71 0.37
CA ARG A 211 6.22 6.86 -0.37
C ARG A 211 5.55 6.95 -1.74
N SER A 212 5.14 8.15 -2.14
CA SER A 212 4.54 8.43 -3.45
C SER A 212 5.39 7.89 -4.60
N ASN A 213 4.74 7.29 -5.58
CA ASN A 213 5.37 6.79 -6.79
C ASN A 213 4.99 7.68 -7.99
N ALA A 214 5.71 8.76 -8.18
CA ALA A 214 5.51 9.70 -9.30
C ALA A 214 6.68 9.67 -10.29
N VAL A 215 7.35 8.51 -10.42
CA VAL A 215 8.59 8.41 -11.24
C VAL A 215 8.33 8.73 -12.73
N LEU A 216 7.12 8.54 -13.23
CA LEU A 216 6.76 8.86 -14.62
C LEU A 216 6.41 10.33 -14.86
N LYS A 217 6.41 11.19 -13.82
CA LYS A 217 5.97 12.58 -13.96
C LYS A 217 6.77 13.36 -14.99
N GLU A 218 8.11 13.35 -14.87
CA GLU A 218 8.99 14.05 -15.81
C GLU A 218 8.86 13.51 -17.24
N THR A 219 8.64 12.21 -17.39
CA THR A 219 8.40 11.59 -18.70
C THR A 219 7.06 12.04 -19.28
N ALA A 220 6.00 12.03 -18.47
CA ALA A 220 4.67 12.45 -18.89
C ALA A 220 4.64 13.92 -19.32
N GLU A 221 5.33 14.80 -18.59
CA GLU A 221 5.45 16.24 -18.89
C GLU A 221 6.11 16.54 -20.25
N LYS A 222 6.93 15.62 -20.77
CA LYS A 222 7.52 15.74 -22.10
C LYS A 222 6.58 15.29 -23.23
N VAL A 223 5.62 14.42 -22.92
CA VAL A 223 4.80 13.70 -23.91
C VAL A 223 3.43 14.34 -24.08
N ALA A 224 2.81 14.86 -23.03
CA ALA A 224 1.47 15.42 -23.09
C ALA A 224 1.39 16.84 -22.55
N PRO A 225 0.50 17.68 -23.09
CA PRO A 225 0.33 19.06 -22.64
C PRO A 225 -0.35 19.21 -21.27
N GLN A 226 -1.10 18.19 -20.84
CA GLN A 226 -1.81 18.19 -19.56
C GLN A 226 -1.44 16.96 -18.74
N ILE A 227 -0.99 17.19 -17.50
CA ILE A 227 -0.58 16.11 -16.58
C ILE A 227 -1.28 16.29 -15.25
N PHE A 228 -1.89 15.21 -14.78
CA PHE A 228 -2.51 15.12 -13.46
C PHE A 228 -1.83 14.00 -12.67
N VAL A 229 -1.46 14.27 -11.42
CA VAL A 229 -0.95 13.23 -10.50
C VAL A 229 -1.97 13.09 -9.39
N ILE A 230 -2.50 11.88 -9.18
CA ILE A 230 -3.65 11.65 -8.30
C ILE A 230 -3.38 10.58 -7.24
N GLY A 231 -4.15 10.64 -6.15
CA GLY A 231 -4.09 9.69 -5.05
C GLY A 231 -2.70 9.61 -4.42
N GLU A 232 -2.26 8.41 -4.06
CA GLU A 232 -0.95 8.22 -3.41
C GLU A 232 0.25 8.53 -4.31
N ALA A 233 0.09 8.59 -5.62
CA ALA A 233 1.14 9.07 -6.51
C ALA A 233 1.44 10.55 -6.27
N ALA A 234 0.43 11.35 -5.93
CA ALA A 234 0.58 12.75 -5.55
C ALA A 234 1.03 12.89 -4.09
N LYS A 235 0.37 12.18 -3.17
CA LYS A 235 0.62 12.28 -1.74
C LYS A 235 0.32 10.96 -1.01
N ALA A 236 1.36 10.30 -0.53
CA ALA A 236 1.28 9.14 0.34
C ALA A 236 1.58 9.54 1.81
N PRO A 237 1.00 8.85 2.82
CA PRO A 237 -0.07 7.88 2.67
C PRO A 237 -1.41 8.52 2.32
N GLY A 238 -2.28 7.76 1.65
CA GLY A 238 -3.62 8.15 1.27
C GLY A 238 -4.66 7.04 1.51
N ASN A 239 -5.83 7.19 0.93
CA ASN A 239 -6.88 6.18 0.96
C ASN A 239 -7.68 6.19 -0.35
N ALA A 240 -8.57 5.21 -0.52
CA ALA A 240 -9.36 5.06 -1.74
C ALA A 240 -10.33 6.22 -1.98
N VAL A 241 -10.88 6.83 -0.92
CA VAL A 241 -11.82 7.97 -1.02
C VAL A 241 -11.10 9.18 -1.59
N LEU A 242 -9.93 9.52 -1.05
CA LEU A 242 -9.11 10.62 -1.57
C LEU A 242 -8.69 10.35 -3.02
N ALA A 243 -8.25 9.13 -3.32
CA ALA A 243 -7.83 8.76 -4.67
C ALA A 243 -8.97 8.87 -5.70
N THR A 244 -10.22 8.55 -5.34
CA THR A 244 -11.37 8.72 -6.23
C THR A 244 -11.85 10.16 -6.33
N HIS A 245 -11.69 10.94 -5.27
CA HIS A 245 -11.94 12.38 -5.29
C HIS A 245 -10.97 13.10 -6.23
N ASP A 246 -9.66 12.89 -6.06
CA ASP A 246 -8.64 13.46 -6.95
C ASP A 246 -8.87 13.03 -8.41
N ALA A 247 -9.28 11.78 -8.62
CA ALA A 247 -9.59 11.25 -9.94
C ALA A 247 -10.76 11.96 -10.60
N LEU A 248 -11.81 12.27 -9.83
CA LEU A 248 -12.94 13.04 -10.31
C LEU A 248 -12.52 14.47 -10.69
N GLU A 249 -11.79 15.14 -9.81
CA GLU A 249 -11.32 16.50 -10.05
C GLU A 249 -10.41 16.58 -11.30
N ALA A 250 -9.48 15.65 -11.46
CA ALA A 250 -8.64 15.57 -12.65
C ALA A 250 -9.48 15.34 -13.91
N ALA A 251 -10.39 14.37 -13.89
CA ALA A 251 -11.24 14.06 -15.02
C ALA A 251 -12.17 15.20 -15.43
N LEU A 252 -12.56 16.09 -14.52
CA LEU A 252 -13.40 17.26 -14.82
C LEU A 252 -12.62 18.42 -15.46
N GLN A 253 -11.30 18.41 -15.39
CA GLN A 253 -10.43 19.45 -15.96
C GLN A 253 -9.93 19.14 -17.37
N ILE A 254 -10.04 17.90 -17.83
CA ILE A 254 -9.77 17.48 -19.21
C ILE A 254 -11.03 17.73 -20.06
#